data_1519563b5e8908a5585105aa9b930af8
#
_entry.id   1519563b5e8908a5585105aa9b930af8
#
_cell.length_a   1.000
_cell.length_b   1.000
_cell.length_c   1.000
_cell.angle_alpha   90.00
_cell.angle_beta   90.00
_cell.angle_gamma   90.00
#
_symmetry.space_group_name_H-M   'P 1'
#
loop_
_entity.id
_entity.type
_entity.pdbx_description
1 polymer ?
#
loop_
_entity_poly.entity_id
_entity_poly.type
_entity_poly.pdbx_seq_one_letter_code
_entity_poly.pdbx_strand_id
1 'polypeptide(L)'
;SEMCIRDRFKELEEIEKYDGIWACSSILHLPKRELKAVFEKMVKALKKDGIIYTSFKYGDFEGERNGRYFTDFTEEKFNEFVQDIENVKLKEEWITCDVRPGRGEEKWLNLILQKN
;
A
#
# COMPACT_ATOMS: atom_id res chain seq x y z
N SER A 1 -12.40 12.17 -8.48
CA SER A 1 -11.31 12.84 -7.79
C SER A 1 -10.27 11.86 -7.29
N GLU A 2 -9.05 12.33 -7.14
CA GLU A 2 -7.92 11.50 -6.75
C GLU A 2 -7.22 12.12 -5.55
N MET A 3 -6.56 11.29 -4.76
CA MET A 3 -5.80 11.72 -3.60
C MET A 3 -4.44 11.04 -3.58
N CYS A 4 -3.38 11.81 -3.28
CA CYS A 4 -2.05 11.27 -3.05
C CYS A 4 -1.74 11.35 -1.56
N ILE A 5 -1.53 10.19 -0.93
CA ILE A 5 -1.21 10.13 0.49
C ILE A 5 0.31 10.11 0.66
N ARG A 6 0.84 11.06 1.43
CA ARG A 6 2.27 11.13 1.72
C ARG A 6 2.59 10.93 3.20
N ASP A 7 1.91 11.64 4.09
CA ASP A 7 2.26 11.61 5.51
C ASP A 7 1.08 11.65 6.48
N ARG A 8 -0.11 12.03 6.05
CA ARG A 8 -1.26 12.18 6.94
C ARG A 8 -2.33 11.10 6.78
N PHE A 9 -1.94 9.91 6.37
CA PHE A 9 -2.89 8.84 6.15
C PHE A 9 -3.63 8.40 7.41
N LYS A 10 -3.04 8.60 8.59
CA LYS A 10 -3.71 8.28 9.86
C LYS A 10 -4.86 9.25 10.18
N GLU A 11 -4.84 10.43 9.58
CA GLU A 11 -5.88 11.45 9.77
C GLU A 11 -6.97 11.39 8.71
N LEU A 12 -6.92 10.43 7.81
CA LEU A 12 -7.90 10.29 6.74
C LEU A 12 -9.26 9.88 7.30
N GLU A 13 -10.25 10.75 7.19
CA GLU A 13 -11.60 10.53 7.72
C GLU A 13 -12.71 10.63 6.67
N GLU A 14 -12.37 10.93 5.43
CA GLU A 14 -13.35 11.06 4.36
C GLU A 14 -14.04 9.73 4.07
N ILE A 15 -15.28 9.80 3.58
CA ILE A 15 -16.07 8.64 3.23
C ILE A 15 -16.56 8.82 1.81
N GLU A 16 -16.30 7.81 0.95
CA GLU A 16 -16.77 7.76 -0.43
C GLU A 16 -16.51 9.05 -1.22
N LYS A 17 -15.31 9.61 -1.05
CA LYS A 17 -14.94 10.87 -1.66
C LYS A 17 -14.06 10.72 -2.91
N TYR A 18 -13.22 9.69 -2.97
CA TYR A 18 -12.20 9.58 -4.00
C TYR A 18 -12.43 8.41 -4.95
N ASP A 19 -12.13 8.64 -6.23
CA ASP A 19 -12.11 7.58 -7.25
C ASP A 19 -10.79 6.82 -7.23
N GLY A 20 -9.72 7.46 -6.77
CA GLY A 20 -8.42 6.85 -6.67
C GLY A 20 -7.59 7.43 -5.53
N ILE A 21 -6.78 6.57 -4.92
CA ILE A 21 -5.86 6.96 -3.86
C ILE A 21 -4.47 6.43 -4.23
N TRP A 22 -3.48 7.30 -4.20
CA TRP A 22 -2.08 6.96 -4.47
C TRP A 22 -1.32 6.97 -3.14
N ALA A 23 -0.86 5.81 -2.68
CA ALA A 23 -0.16 5.66 -1.41
C ALA A 23 1.23 5.09 -1.66
N CYS A 24 2.12 5.93 -2.20
CA CYS A 24 3.47 5.52 -2.56
C CYS A 24 4.48 6.02 -1.54
N SER A 25 5.47 5.17 -1.25
CA SER A 25 6.69 5.53 -0.51
C SER A 25 6.52 5.93 0.96
N SER A 26 5.31 6.10 1.47
CA SER A 26 5.10 6.53 2.85
C SER A 26 4.56 5.42 3.75
N ILE A 27 3.55 4.68 3.30
CA ILE A 27 2.93 3.67 4.15
C ILE A 27 3.81 2.43 4.37
N LEU A 28 4.83 2.24 3.54
CA LEU A 28 5.76 1.13 3.69
C LEU A 28 6.60 1.20 4.97
N HIS A 29 6.60 2.35 5.65
CA HIS A 29 7.29 2.55 6.91
C HIS A 29 6.45 2.22 8.14
N LEU A 30 5.27 1.66 7.97
CA LEU A 30 4.38 1.30 9.07
C LEU A 30 4.39 -0.21 9.34
N PRO A 31 4.26 -0.62 10.61
CA PRO A 31 4.01 -2.03 10.93
C PRO A 31 2.71 -2.53 10.32
N LYS A 32 2.61 -3.82 10.07
CA LYS A 32 1.41 -4.41 9.44
C LYS A 32 0.12 -4.08 10.16
N ARG A 33 0.14 -4.06 11.50
CA ARG A 33 -1.08 -3.74 12.26
C ARG A 33 -1.57 -2.31 12.01
N GLU A 34 -0.65 -1.38 11.82
CA GLU A 34 -1.01 -0.01 11.49
C GLU A 34 -1.41 0.13 10.03
N LEU A 35 -0.78 -0.64 9.15
CA LEU A 35 -1.15 -0.69 7.74
C LEU A 35 -2.59 -1.13 7.56
N LYS A 36 -3.05 -2.12 8.32
CA LYS A 36 -4.43 -2.59 8.22
C LYS A 36 -5.40 -1.44 8.49
N ALA A 37 -5.17 -0.68 9.56
CA ALA A 37 -6.01 0.46 9.89
C ALA A 37 -5.99 1.54 8.80
N VAL A 38 -4.83 1.80 8.22
CA VAL A 38 -4.68 2.77 7.14
C VAL A 38 -5.45 2.32 5.89
N PHE A 39 -5.31 1.05 5.51
CA PHE A 39 -6.04 0.51 4.36
C PHE A 39 -7.55 0.56 4.57
N GLU A 40 -8.01 0.25 5.78
CA GLU A 40 -9.42 0.36 6.10
C GLU A 40 -9.95 1.79 5.92
N LYS A 41 -9.16 2.78 6.34
CA LYS A 41 -9.50 4.19 6.13
C LYS A 41 -9.51 4.57 4.66
N MET A 42 -8.54 4.08 3.89
CA MET A 42 -8.49 4.34 2.45
C MET A 42 -9.69 3.73 1.74
N VAL A 43 -10.08 2.52 2.11
CA VAL A 43 -11.24 1.87 1.50
C VAL A 43 -12.52 2.65 1.80
N LYS A 44 -12.66 3.17 3.02
CA LYS A 44 -13.82 4.02 3.37
C LYS A 44 -13.84 5.31 2.56
N ALA A 45 -12.66 5.88 2.30
CA ALA A 45 -12.56 7.13 1.54
C ALA A 45 -12.82 6.94 0.05
N LEU A 46 -12.76 5.72 -0.46
CA LEU A 46 -13.01 5.43 -1.86
C LEU A 46 -14.50 5.35 -2.17
N LYS A 47 -14.86 5.82 -3.36
CA LYS A 47 -16.16 5.53 -3.95
C LYS A 47 -16.18 4.07 -4.42
N LYS A 48 -17.38 3.54 -4.65
CA LYS A 48 -17.53 2.20 -5.21
C LYS A 48 -16.72 2.08 -6.50
N ASP A 49 -16.02 0.97 -6.67
CA ASP A 49 -15.12 0.69 -7.79
C ASP A 49 -13.88 1.58 -7.85
N GLY A 50 -13.65 2.41 -6.83
CA GLY A 50 -12.44 3.21 -6.71
C GLY A 50 -11.21 2.33 -6.49
N ILE A 51 -10.04 2.85 -6.82
CA ILE A 51 -8.79 2.09 -6.76
C ILE A 51 -7.79 2.71 -5.79
N ILE A 52 -6.93 1.84 -5.24
CA ILE A 52 -5.76 2.26 -4.45
C ILE A 52 -4.53 1.74 -5.18
N TYR A 53 -3.61 2.64 -5.52
CA TYR A 53 -2.28 2.24 -5.98
C TYR A 53 -1.30 2.38 -4.82
N THR A 54 -0.51 1.34 -4.57
CA THR A 54 0.53 1.37 -3.55
C THR A 54 1.71 0.50 -3.97
N SER A 55 2.85 0.71 -3.31
CA SER A 55 4.03 -0.11 -3.55
C SER A 55 4.78 -0.33 -2.25
N PHE A 56 5.42 -1.50 -2.15
CA PHE A 56 6.28 -1.88 -1.03
C PHE A 56 7.57 -2.47 -1.57
N LYS A 57 8.62 -2.46 -0.77
CA LYS A 57 9.82 -3.21 -1.11
C LYS A 57 9.47 -4.70 -1.15
N TYR A 58 10.02 -5.41 -2.11
CA TYR A 58 9.77 -6.84 -2.28
C TYR A 58 10.57 -7.63 -1.26
N GLY A 59 9.91 -8.50 -0.51
CA GLY A 59 10.55 -9.36 0.46
C GLY A 59 9.61 -9.73 1.61
N ASP A 60 10.15 -10.37 2.63
CA ASP A 60 9.39 -10.79 3.80
C ASP A 60 9.90 -10.15 5.10
N PHE A 61 10.67 -9.10 4.99
CA PHE A 61 11.24 -8.40 6.14
C PHE A 61 10.22 -7.44 6.75
N GLU A 62 10.17 -7.41 8.07
CA GLU A 62 9.45 -6.36 8.80
C GLU A 62 10.32 -5.96 9.99
N GLY A 63 10.67 -4.67 10.09
CA GLY A 63 11.51 -4.15 11.16
C GLY A 63 12.26 -2.90 10.73
N GLU A 64 13.24 -2.50 11.53
CA GLU A 64 14.06 -1.33 11.24
C GLU A 64 15.20 -1.65 10.27
N ARG A 65 15.44 -0.69 9.37
CA ARG A 65 16.52 -0.75 8.39
C ARG A 65 17.01 0.68 8.16
N ASN A 66 18.27 0.94 8.45
CA ASN A 66 18.87 2.28 8.29
C ASN A 66 18.09 3.40 9.00
N GLY A 67 17.65 3.12 10.23
CA GLY A 67 16.96 4.11 11.04
C GLY A 67 15.49 4.30 10.72
N ARG A 68 14.94 3.52 9.81
CA ARG A 68 13.52 3.56 9.45
C ARG A 68 12.89 2.19 9.55
N TYR A 69 11.61 2.16 9.90
CA TYR A 69 10.84 0.93 9.89
C TYR A 69 10.37 0.63 8.48
N PHE A 70 10.46 -0.64 8.08
CA PHE A 70 9.97 -1.10 6.78
C PHE A 70 9.11 -2.34 6.95
N THR A 71 8.05 -2.42 6.16
CA THR A 71 7.28 -3.65 6.00
C THR A 71 7.35 -4.03 4.53
N ASP A 72 8.09 -5.08 4.26
CA ASP A 72 8.24 -5.62 2.90
C ASP A 72 7.13 -6.65 2.65
N PHE A 73 6.75 -6.83 1.39
CA PHE A 73 5.78 -7.85 1.03
C PHE A 73 6.26 -8.68 -0.15
N THR A 74 5.93 -9.96 -0.12
CA THR A 74 5.89 -10.82 -1.30
C THR A 74 4.44 -10.84 -1.79
N GLU A 75 4.23 -11.36 -3.01
CA GLU A 75 2.86 -11.50 -3.53
C GLU A 75 2.00 -12.32 -2.59
N GLU A 76 2.53 -13.46 -2.12
CA GLU A 76 1.82 -14.34 -1.21
C GLU A 76 1.42 -13.65 0.09
N LYS A 77 2.36 -12.95 0.71
CA LYS A 77 2.11 -12.26 1.97
C LYS A 77 1.13 -11.11 1.82
N PHE A 78 1.20 -10.38 0.72
CA PHE A 78 0.24 -9.32 0.49
C PHE A 78 -1.16 -9.85 0.22
N ASN A 79 -1.27 -10.96 -0.51
CA ASN A 79 -2.57 -11.61 -0.72
C ASN A 79 -3.20 -12.03 0.59
N GLU A 80 -2.42 -12.59 1.51
CA GLU A 80 -2.91 -12.92 2.85
C GLU A 80 -3.35 -11.67 3.62
N PHE A 81 -2.56 -10.61 3.54
CA PHE A 81 -2.85 -9.35 4.23
C PHE A 81 -4.16 -8.73 3.75
N VAL A 82 -4.36 -8.66 2.44
CA VAL A 82 -5.54 -8.01 1.87
C VAL A 82 -6.84 -8.77 2.15
N GLN A 83 -6.76 -10.08 2.37
CA GLN A 83 -7.93 -10.89 2.72
C GLN A 83 -8.56 -10.46 4.04
N ASP A 84 -7.78 -9.85 4.93
CA ASP A 84 -8.29 -9.36 6.21
C ASP A 84 -8.91 -7.96 6.10
N ILE A 85 -8.89 -7.37 4.93
CA ILE A 85 -9.45 -6.03 4.72
C ILE A 85 -10.78 -6.18 3.97
N GLU A 86 -11.86 -5.68 4.58
CA GLU A 86 -13.19 -5.78 4.01
C GLU A 86 -13.42 -4.84 2.84
N ASN A 87 -14.30 -5.24 1.94
CA ASN A 87 -14.79 -4.40 0.83
C ASN A 87 -13.75 -4.00 -0.20
N VAL A 88 -12.67 -4.76 -0.30
CA VAL A 88 -11.61 -4.49 -1.27
C VAL A 88 -11.05 -5.80 -1.80
N LYS A 89 -10.58 -5.77 -3.04
CA LYS A 89 -9.92 -6.91 -3.67
C LYS A 89 -8.64 -6.46 -4.36
N LEU A 90 -7.68 -7.37 -4.48
CA LEU A 90 -6.46 -7.13 -5.25
C LEU A 90 -6.80 -7.27 -6.73
N LYS A 91 -6.62 -6.20 -7.48
CA LYS A 91 -6.93 -6.16 -8.90
C LYS A 91 -5.73 -6.51 -9.76
N GLU A 92 -4.57 -5.93 -9.44
CA GLU A 92 -3.34 -6.16 -10.18
C GLU A 92 -2.15 -6.13 -9.25
N GLU A 93 -1.11 -6.90 -9.58
CA GLU A 93 0.17 -6.84 -8.89
C GLU A 93 1.29 -7.09 -9.90
N TRP A 94 2.40 -6.36 -9.76
CA TRP A 94 3.57 -6.55 -10.61
C TRP A 94 4.82 -6.10 -9.88
N ILE A 95 5.98 -6.56 -10.38
CA ILE A 95 7.27 -6.27 -9.76
C ILE A 95 8.07 -5.36 -10.69
N THR A 96 8.67 -4.33 -10.12
CA THR A 96 9.61 -3.46 -10.83
C THR A 96 10.95 -3.49 -10.12
N CYS A 97 12.01 -3.16 -10.86
CA CYS A 97 13.35 -3.04 -10.31
C CYS A 97 13.66 -1.57 -10.05
N ASP A 98 14.47 -1.32 -9.02
CA ASP A 98 14.94 0.04 -8.74
C ASP A 98 15.93 0.43 -9.84
N VAL A 99 15.69 1.57 -10.49
CA VAL A 99 16.52 2.04 -11.61
C VAL A 99 17.65 2.94 -11.17
N ARG A 100 17.76 3.23 -9.87
CA ARG A 100 18.84 4.09 -9.38
C ARG A 100 20.19 3.36 -9.44
N PRO A 101 21.28 4.08 -9.75
CA PRO A 101 22.63 3.47 -9.79
C PRO A 101 22.95 2.78 -8.46
N GLY A 102 23.49 1.57 -8.53
CA GLY A 102 23.88 0.79 -7.36
C GLY A 102 22.72 0.08 -6.66
N ARG A 103 21.49 0.18 -7.17
CA ARG A 103 20.32 -0.45 -6.55
C ARG A 103 19.55 -1.38 -7.47
N GLY A 104 20.19 -1.85 -8.54
CA GLY A 104 19.53 -2.69 -9.54
C GLY A 104 18.99 -4.03 -9.04
N GLU A 105 19.42 -4.45 -7.84
CA GLU A 105 18.91 -5.68 -7.24
C GLU A 105 17.70 -5.47 -6.34
N GLU A 106 17.36 -4.22 -6.01
CA GLU A 106 16.17 -3.92 -5.22
C GLU A 106 14.93 -4.02 -6.09
N LYS A 107 13.94 -4.71 -5.58
CA LYS A 107 12.67 -4.89 -6.28
C LYS A 107 11.54 -4.26 -5.49
N TRP A 108 10.53 -3.80 -6.21
CA TRP A 108 9.33 -3.21 -5.63
C TRP A 108 8.12 -4.00 -6.06
N LEU A 109 7.25 -4.30 -5.11
CA LEU A 109 5.95 -4.91 -5.39
C LEU A 109 4.93 -3.79 -5.53
N ASN A 110 4.34 -3.71 -6.72
CA ASN A 110 3.31 -2.71 -7.04
C ASN A 110 1.95 -3.37 -7.03
N LEU A 111 0.97 -2.66 -6.50
CA LEU A 111 -0.35 -3.23 -6.22
C LEU A 111 -1.45 -2.25 -6.57
N ILE A 112 -2.49 -2.76 -7.21
CA ILE A 112 -3.73 -2.00 -7.40
C ILE A 112 -4.85 -2.77 -6.73
N LEU A 113 -5.49 -2.13 -5.75
CA LEU A 113 -6.65 -2.65 -5.05
C LEU A 113 -7.89 -1.93 -5.57
N GLN A 114 -9.00 -2.62 -5.60
CA GLN A 114 -10.27 -2.03 -6.02
C GLN A 114 -11.34 -2.27 -4.97
N LYS A 115 -12.07 -1.21 -4.63
CA LYS A 115 -13.20 -1.31 -3.71
C LYS A 115 -14.36 -2.05 -4.37
N ASN A 116 -14.93 -2.99 -3.64
CA ASN A 116 -16.09 -3.76 -4.10
C ASN A 116 -17.35 -2.92 -4.19
#